data_41654bdee9cadba517b486a81f056d95
#
_entry.id   41654bdee9cadba517b486a81f056d95
#
_cell.length_a   1.000
_cell.length_b   1.000
_cell.length_c   1.000
_cell.angle_alpha   90.00
_cell.angle_beta   90.00
_cell.angle_gamma   90.00
#
_symmetry.space_group_name_H-M   'P 1'
#
loop_
_entity.id
_entity.type
_entity.pdbx_description
1 polymer ?
#
loop_
_entity_poly.entity_id
_entity_poly.type
_entity_poly.pdbx_seq_one_letter_code
_entity_poly.pdbx_strand_id
1 'polypeptide(L)'
;MAPLFSKKDELKKRYGGRLPPGQTATEKWPVLQFSDVPEVDLAAWDFRVFGEVKEELRFTHAEFTSMPAVDVTCDIHCVTHWSRMDNVFHGVAFSELLKRVRL
;
A
#
# COMPACT_ATOMS: atom_id res chain seq x y z
N MET A 1 -12.43 -10.86 -32.78
CA MET A 1 -11.93 -9.57 -33.31
C MET A 1 -11.01 -8.94 -32.27
N ALA A 2 -9.80 -8.58 -32.67
CA ALA A 2 -8.89 -7.89 -31.81
C ALA A 2 -9.44 -6.49 -31.51
N PRO A 3 -9.32 -5.98 -30.25
CA PRO A 3 -9.74 -4.62 -29.93
C PRO A 3 -8.87 -3.60 -30.69
N LEU A 4 -9.46 -2.47 -31.08
CA LEU A 4 -8.75 -1.39 -31.75
C LEU A 4 -7.67 -0.77 -30.87
N PHE A 5 -7.85 -0.82 -29.53
CA PHE A 5 -6.92 -0.28 -28.56
C PHE A 5 -6.52 -1.36 -27.59
N SER A 6 -5.24 -1.36 -27.20
CA SER A 6 -4.75 -2.23 -26.14
C SER A 6 -5.29 -1.78 -24.79
N LYS A 7 -5.20 -2.65 -23.77
CA LYS A 7 -5.54 -2.30 -22.40
C LYS A 7 -4.71 -1.12 -21.91
N LYS A 8 -3.44 -1.06 -22.31
CA LYS A 8 -2.54 0.04 -22.00
C LYS A 8 -3.09 1.38 -22.52
N ASP A 9 -3.59 1.39 -23.77
CA ASP A 9 -4.16 2.60 -24.38
C ASP A 9 -5.44 3.03 -23.69
N GLU A 10 -6.30 2.08 -23.31
CA GLU A 10 -7.52 2.37 -22.56
C GLU A 10 -7.22 3.02 -21.23
N LEU A 11 -6.25 2.50 -20.50
CA LEU A 11 -5.86 3.03 -19.18
C LEU A 11 -5.22 4.40 -19.32
N LYS A 12 -4.38 4.60 -20.33
CA LYS A 12 -3.77 5.90 -20.60
C LYS A 12 -4.85 6.96 -20.87
N LYS A 13 -5.86 6.60 -21.64
CA LYS A 13 -6.98 7.50 -21.93
C LYS A 13 -7.80 7.78 -20.68
N ARG A 14 -8.07 6.75 -19.86
CA ARG A 14 -8.87 6.88 -18.63
C ARG A 14 -8.23 7.83 -17.63
N TYR A 15 -6.94 7.68 -17.40
CA TYR A 15 -6.24 8.41 -16.35
C TYR A 15 -5.57 9.70 -16.82
N GLY A 16 -5.32 9.83 -18.11
CA GLY A 16 -4.90 11.08 -18.75
C GLY A 16 -3.80 11.82 -18.02
N GLY A 17 -4.11 13.06 -17.62
CA GLY A 17 -3.17 13.95 -16.96
C GLY A 17 -2.77 13.53 -15.54
N ARG A 18 -3.44 12.55 -14.94
CA ARG A 18 -3.05 12.01 -13.64
C ARG A 18 -1.86 11.05 -13.74
N LEU A 19 -1.61 10.51 -14.93
CA LEU A 19 -0.51 9.58 -15.15
C LEU A 19 0.79 10.37 -15.38
N PRO A 20 1.79 10.25 -14.49
CA PRO A 20 3.04 10.97 -14.66
C PRO A 20 3.78 10.61 -15.95
N PRO A 21 4.59 11.52 -16.51
CA PRO A 21 5.39 11.23 -17.70
C PRO A 21 6.28 10.00 -17.51
N GLY A 22 6.32 9.14 -18.52
CA GLY A 22 7.14 7.93 -18.49
C GLY A 22 6.53 6.74 -17.76
N GLN A 23 5.35 6.90 -17.17
CA GLN A 23 4.66 5.83 -16.47
C GLN A 23 3.65 5.13 -17.38
N THR A 24 3.49 3.83 -17.18
CA THR A 24 2.48 3.02 -17.85
C THR A 24 1.45 2.57 -16.82
N ALA A 25 0.18 2.86 -17.07
CA ALA A 25 -0.89 2.44 -16.17
C ALA A 25 -1.13 0.93 -16.24
N THR A 26 -1.36 0.30 -15.09
CA THR A 26 -1.67 -1.12 -14.97
C THR A 26 -2.79 -1.33 -13.96
N GLU A 27 -3.58 -2.37 -14.15
CA GLU A 27 -4.56 -2.81 -13.15
C GLU A 27 -4.01 -3.96 -12.29
N LYS A 28 -2.81 -4.42 -12.62
CA LYS A 28 -2.13 -5.50 -11.91
C LYS A 28 -1.16 -4.94 -10.89
N TRP A 29 -0.76 -5.80 -9.97
CA TRP A 29 0.38 -5.57 -9.10
C TRP A 29 1.56 -6.35 -9.67
N PRO A 30 2.48 -5.69 -10.41
CA PRO A 30 3.67 -6.38 -10.89
C PRO A 30 4.48 -6.95 -9.73
N VAL A 31 4.81 -8.23 -9.82
CA VAL A 31 5.53 -8.91 -8.76
C VAL A 31 7.02 -8.73 -8.95
N LEU A 32 7.63 -7.95 -8.07
CA LEU A 32 9.08 -7.76 -8.01
C LEU A 32 9.50 -8.11 -6.59
N GLN A 33 10.31 -9.15 -6.45
CA GLN A 33 10.74 -9.61 -5.13
C GLN A 33 12.25 -9.86 -5.13
N PHE A 34 12.88 -9.51 -4.03
CA PHE A 34 14.31 -9.70 -3.84
C PHE A 34 14.66 -11.14 -3.48
N SER A 35 13.78 -11.79 -2.72
CA SER A 35 13.95 -13.15 -2.23
C SER A 35 12.60 -13.84 -2.17
N ASP A 36 12.56 -15.07 -1.68
CA ASP A 36 11.33 -15.83 -1.52
C ASP A 36 10.37 -15.10 -0.57
N VAL A 37 9.07 -15.28 -0.81
CA VAL A 37 8.04 -14.73 0.08
C VAL A 37 8.13 -15.44 1.43
N PRO A 38 8.33 -14.70 2.53
CA PRO A 38 8.45 -15.33 3.83
C PRO A 38 7.10 -15.87 4.32
N GLU A 39 7.15 -16.99 5.04
CA GLU A 39 6.01 -17.48 5.77
C GLU A 39 5.92 -16.70 7.10
N VAL A 40 4.76 -16.12 7.36
CA VAL A 40 4.52 -15.34 8.57
C VAL A 40 3.52 -16.07 9.46
N ASP A 41 3.96 -16.38 10.68
CA ASP A 41 3.08 -16.93 11.70
C ASP A 41 2.36 -15.78 12.40
N LEU A 42 1.08 -15.62 12.13
CA LEU A 42 0.29 -14.53 12.72
C LEU A 42 0.16 -14.64 14.24
N ALA A 43 0.30 -15.84 14.79
CA ALA A 43 0.28 -16.03 16.26
C ALA A 43 1.54 -15.48 16.94
N ALA A 44 2.66 -15.44 16.19
CA ALA A 44 3.93 -14.90 16.68
C ALA A 44 4.21 -13.49 16.18
N TRP A 45 3.37 -12.96 15.30
CA TRP A 45 3.52 -11.63 14.72
C TRP A 45 3.40 -10.57 15.80
N ASP A 46 4.31 -9.60 15.77
CA ASP A 46 4.20 -8.41 16.61
C ASP A 46 4.60 -7.17 15.82
N PHE A 47 4.02 -6.05 16.23
CA PHE A 47 4.33 -4.73 15.70
C PHE A 47 4.77 -3.86 16.86
N ARG A 48 5.95 -3.26 16.74
CA ARG A 48 6.52 -2.44 17.81
C ARG A 48 6.81 -1.03 17.34
N VAL A 49 6.54 -0.07 18.20
CA VAL A 49 6.99 1.31 18.05
C VAL A 49 7.94 1.61 19.19
N PHE A 50 9.18 1.89 18.86
CA PHE A 50 10.23 2.10 19.85
C PHE A 50 11.24 3.15 19.36
N GLY A 51 12.21 3.47 20.23
CA GLY A 51 13.24 4.45 19.91
C GLY A 51 12.95 5.77 20.61
N GLU A 52 12.85 6.84 19.83
CA GLU A 52 12.63 8.20 20.40
C GLU A 52 11.17 8.45 20.73
N VAL A 53 10.64 7.62 21.63
CA VAL A 53 9.28 7.71 22.16
C VAL A 53 9.34 7.56 23.67
N LYS A 54 8.40 8.19 24.37
CA LYS A 54 8.35 8.11 25.84
C LYS A 54 7.91 6.73 26.33
N GLU A 55 7.03 6.07 25.58
CA GLU A 55 6.57 4.73 25.89
C GLU A 55 6.64 3.87 24.63
N GLU A 56 7.22 2.69 24.75
CA GLU A 56 7.20 1.73 23.67
C GLU A 56 5.81 1.11 23.54
N LEU A 57 5.37 0.91 22.31
CA LEU A 57 4.12 0.22 22.01
C LEU A 57 4.44 -1.11 21.37
N ARG A 58 3.66 -2.12 21.72
CA ARG A 58 3.74 -3.45 21.13
C ARG A 58 2.34 -4.00 20.94
N PHE A 59 2.08 -4.49 19.74
CA PHE A 59 0.76 -5.04 19.38
C PHE A 59 0.92 -6.43 18.84
N THR A 60 0.05 -7.34 19.28
CA THR A 60 -0.17 -8.61 18.58
C THR A 60 -0.96 -8.33 17.31
N HIS A 61 -1.02 -9.31 16.41
CA HIS A 61 -1.82 -9.17 15.19
C HIS A 61 -3.30 -8.88 15.51
N ALA A 62 -3.86 -9.59 16.49
CA ALA A 62 -5.24 -9.36 16.92
C ALA A 62 -5.46 -7.95 17.47
N GLU A 63 -4.54 -7.46 18.31
CA GLU A 63 -4.60 -6.10 18.85
C GLU A 63 -4.48 -5.05 17.74
N PHE A 64 -3.55 -5.23 16.81
CA PHE A 64 -3.35 -4.30 15.71
C PHE A 64 -4.59 -4.22 14.80
N THR A 65 -5.13 -5.35 14.41
CA THR A 65 -6.29 -5.40 13.52
C THR A 65 -7.59 -4.98 14.18
N SER A 66 -7.64 -4.90 15.51
CA SER A 66 -8.79 -4.40 16.24
C SER A 66 -8.81 -2.87 16.38
N MET A 67 -7.71 -2.19 16.04
CA MET A 67 -7.67 -0.74 16.07
C MET A 67 -8.57 -0.14 14.99
N PRO A 68 -9.05 1.11 15.19
CA PRO A 68 -9.83 1.78 14.15
C PRO A 68 -9.08 1.80 12.82
N ALA A 69 -9.77 1.40 11.76
CA ALA A 69 -9.20 1.38 10.42
C ALA A 69 -9.90 2.40 9.53
N VAL A 70 -9.20 2.86 8.52
CA VAL A 70 -9.71 3.82 7.55
C VAL A 70 -9.43 3.32 6.13
N ASP A 71 -10.22 3.80 5.18
CA ASP A 71 -9.99 3.56 3.76
C ASP A 71 -9.33 4.79 3.16
N VAL A 72 -8.27 4.57 2.39
CA VAL A 72 -7.56 5.63 1.68
C VAL A 72 -7.49 5.25 0.22
N THR A 73 -7.99 6.13 -0.65
CA THR A 73 -7.87 5.97 -2.09
C THR A 73 -6.68 6.77 -2.58
N CYS A 74 -5.73 6.11 -3.20
CA CYS A 74 -4.53 6.77 -3.71
C CYS A 74 -3.91 6.03 -4.88
N ASP A 75 -3.04 6.73 -5.59
CA ASP A 75 -2.30 6.19 -6.72
C ASP A 75 -0.91 5.77 -6.29
N ILE A 76 -0.41 4.69 -6.85
CA ILE A 76 0.95 4.21 -6.60
C ILE A 76 1.75 4.30 -7.90
N HIS A 77 2.93 4.89 -7.83
CA HIS A 77 3.86 5.05 -8.94
C HIS A 77 5.17 4.37 -8.61
N CYS A 78 5.57 3.41 -9.42
CA CYS A 78 6.80 2.67 -9.16
C CYS A 78 7.95 3.22 -10.00
N VAL A 79 9.16 3.13 -9.46
CA VAL A 79 10.38 3.51 -10.19
C VAL A 79 10.60 2.66 -11.44
N THR A 80 9.99 1.49 -11.52
CA THR A 80 10.04 0.62 -12.72
C THR A 80 9.01 0.99 -13.77
N HIS A 81 8.51 2.24 -13.71
CA HIS A 81 7.68 2.88 -14.74
C HIS A 81 6.25 2.38 -14.87
N TRP A 82 5.70 1.77 -13.83
CA TRP A 82 4.28 1.44 -13.82
C TRP A 82 3.55 2.23 -12.75
N SER A 83 2.28 2.52 -13.03
CA SER A 83 1.39 3.20 -12.08
C SER A 83 0.10 2.40 -11.94
N ARG A 84 -0.33 2.22 -10.71
CA ARG A 84 -1.64 1.64 -10.42
C ARG A 84 -2.48 2.70 -9.74
N MET A 85 -3.58 3.07 -10.40
CA MET A 85 -4.41 4.20 -10.01
C MET A 85 -5.59 3.77 -9.15
N ASP A 86 -6.09 4.72 -8.36
CA ASP A 86 -7.30 4.55 -7.56
C ASP A 86 -7.31 3.30 -6.66
N ASN A 87 -6.18 3.04 -6.02
CA ASN A 87 -6.09 1.95 -5.06
C ASN A 87 -6.85 2.30 -3.80
N VAL A 88 -7.61 1.37 -3.27
CA VAL A 88 -8.27 1.54 -1.97
C VAL A 88 -7.50 0.72 -0.95
N PHE A 89 -6.83 1.39 -0.03
CA PHE A 89 -6.13 0.75 1.08
C PHE A 89 -6.97 0.84 2.34
N HIS A 90 -7.15 -0.29 3.00
CA HIS A 90 -7.84 -0.38 4.28
C HIS A 90 -6.85 -0.74 5.35
N GLY A 91 -6.73 0.09 6.38
CA GLY A 91 -5.78 -0.18 7.43
C GLY A 91 -5.79 0.86 8.53
N VAL A 92 -4.87 0.68 9.47
CA VAL A 92 -4.70 1.58 10.60
C VAL A 92 -3.89 2.80 10.13
N ALA A 93 -4.44 3.99 10.30
CA ALA A 93 -3.74 5.22 9.95
C ALA A 93 -2.56 5.46 10.89
N PHE A 94 -1.46 5.98 10.37
CA PHE A 94 -0.30 6.34 11.18
C PHE A 94 -0.68 7.34 12.29
N SER A 95 -1.62 8.25 12.02
CA SER A 95 -2.14 9.19 13.01
C SER A 95 -2.75 8.49 14.23
N GLU A 96 -3.31 7.29 14.07
CA GLU A 96 -3.83 6.51 15.19
C GLU A 96 -2.70 6.03 16.10
N LEU A 97 -1.57 5.64 15.50
CA LEU A 97 -0.38 5.27 16.26
C LEU A 97 0.20 6.48 17.01
N LEU A 98 0.23 7.64 16.36
CA LEU A 98 0.72 8.87 16.97
C LEU A 98 -0.09 9.29 18.19
N LYS A 99 -1.38 9.01 18.24
CA LYS A 99 -2.22 9.28 19.40
C LYS A 99 -1.83 8.44 20.61
N ARG A 100 -1.30 7.26 20.39
CA ARG A 100 -0.94 6.29 21.43
C ARG A 100 0.50 6.42 21.88
N VAL A 101 1.34 6.95 21.01
CA VAL A 101 2.76 7.19 21.28
C VAL A 101 2.92 8.57 21.90
N ARG A 102 3.73 8.67 22.93
CA ARG A 102 4.17 9.95 23.49
C ARG A 102 5.55 10.26 22.95
N LEU A 103 5.65 11.39 22.30
CA LEU A 103 6.92 11.88 21.75
C LEU A 103 7.65 12.78 22.77
#